data_50e57d790bf8b1bc15eabd4c31386438
#
_entry.id   50e57d790bf8b1bc15eabd4c31386438
#
_cell.length_a   1.000
_cell.length_b   1.000
_cell.length_c   1.000
_cell.angle_alpha   90.00
_cell.angle_beta   90.00
_cell.angle_gamma   90.00
#
_symmetry.space_group_name_H-M   'P 1'
#
loop_
_entity.id
_entity.type
_entity.pdbx_description
1 polymer ?
#
loop_
_entity_poly.entity_id
_entity_poly.type
_entity_poly.pdbx_seq_one_letter_code
_entity_poly.pdbx_strand_id
1 'polypeptide(L)'
;MLRHLPLIFKNSVRNRRRSVLTILSIAASLCLLGVLAAVYFVFYHAEPSADQALRLIVRNRISLANPMPVAYMAQIKRIAGVREAMIFQWFGGTYKDNRDTANFFERFGVEADKLATIYPEYQIPAGQRQVFLQERSACVVGRKTAARLGFKVGDKIQIVGDIFPVTLDLTVRGIYDSEKDNENLLFHFDYLNEA
;
A
#
# COMPACT_ATOMS: atom_id res chain seq x y z
N MET A 1 -8.07 53.43 -14.86
CA MET A 1 -8.88 52.28 -14.32
C MET A 1 -9.05 52.28 -12.80
N LEU A 2 -8.13 52.84 -12.01
CA LEU A 2 -8.18 52.86 -10.52
C LEU A 2 -9.27 53.77 -9.92
N ARG A 3 -9.84 54.74 -10.68
CA ARG A 3 -10.85 55.69 -10.17
C ARG A 3 -12.19 55.06 -9.78
N HIS A 4 -12.52 53.88 -10.25
CA HIS A 4 -13.80 53.21 -9.98
C HIS A 4 -13.71 52.11 -8.88
N LEU A 5 -12.51 51.81 -8.38
CA LEU A 5 -12.30 50.81 -7.33
C LEU A 5 -13.09 51.09 -6.04
N PRO A 6 -13.16 52.36 -5.54
CA PRO A 6 -13.94 52.64 -4.33
C PRO A 6 -15.45 52.39 -4.50
N LEU A 7 -15.98 52.66 -5.70
CA LEU A 7 -17.40 52.44 -6.04
C LEU A 7 -17.72 50.93 -6.09
N ILE A 8 -16.83 50.12 -6.68
CA ILE A 8 -16.98 48.68 -6.73
C ILE A 8 -16.96 48.08 -5.33
N PHE A 9 -16.01 48.52 -4.49
CA PHE A 9 -15.90 48.05 -3.13
C PHE A 9 -17.13 48.44 -2.27
N LYS A 10 -17.60 49.69 -2.37
CA LYS A 10 -18.79 50.17 -1.66
C LYS A 10 -20.06 49.43 -2.09
N ASN A 11 -20.19 49.09 -3.36
CA ASN A 11 -21.32 48.34 -3.89
C ASN A 11 -21.26 46.84 -3.49
N SER A 12 -20.06 46.26 -3.43
CA SER A 12 -19.85 44.87 -2.96
C SER A 12 -20.21 44.74 -1.47
N VAL A 13 -19.88 45.69 -0.62
CA VAL A 13 -20.20 45.67 0.82
C VAL A 13 -21.67 45.93 1.10
N ARG A 14 -22.41 46.57 0.18
CA ARG A 14 -23.84 46.91 0.34
C ARG A 14 -24.72 45.66 0.47
N ASN A 15 -24.39 44.58 -0.20
CA ASN A 15 -25.10 43.29 -0.10
C ASN A 15 -24.20 42.20 0.46
N ARG A 16 -23.96 42.24 1.77
CA ARG A 16 -23.01 41.35 2.46
C ARG A 16 -23.24 39.87 2.21
N ARG A 17 -24.53 39.42 2.19
CA ARG A 17 -24.86 38.00 1.96
C ARG A 17 -24.39 37.55 0.60
N ARG A 18 -24.65 38.30 -0.46
CA ARG A 18 -24.25 37.99 -1.83
C ARG A 18 -22.73 37.99 -1.96
N SER A 19 -22.05 38.98 -1.41
CA SER A 19 -20.58 39.06 -1.46
C SER A 19 -19.91 37.90 -0.73
N VAL A 20 -20.41 37.56 0.47
CA VAL A 20 -19.90 36.41 1.23
C VAL A 20 -20.09 35.10 0.46
N LEU A 21 -21.28 34.86 -0.10
CA LEU A 21 -21.54 33.64 -0.89
C LEU A 21 -20.63 33.56 -2.12
N THR A 22 -20.42 34.69 -2.83
CA THR A 22 -19.52 34.71 -3.99
C THR A 22 -18.07 34.43 -3.58
N ILE A 23 -17.59 35.04 -2.50
CA ILE A 23 -16.24 34.80 -1.98
C ILE A 23 -16.06 33.34 -1.54
N LEU A 24 -17.05 32.79 -0.82
CA LEU A 24 -17.03 31.38 -0.41
C LEU A 24 -17.01 30.43 -1.61
N SER A 25 -17.80 30.70 -2.65
CA SER A 25 -17.83 29.90 -3.87
C SER A 25 -16.48 29.91 -4.58
N ILE A 26 -15.86 31.08 -4.73
CA ILE A 26 -14.54 31.21 -5.34
C ILE A 26 -13.48 30.51 -4.47
N ALA A 27 -13.53 30.72 -3.16
CA ALA A 27 -12.59 30.08 -2.23
C ALA A 27 -12.72 28.55 -2.27
N ALA A 28 -13.93 28.00 -2.31
CA ALA A 28 -14.18 26.56 -2.45
C ALA A 28 -13.64 26.02 -3.76
N SER A 29 -13.85 26.73 -4.87
CA SER A 29 -13.33 26.33 -6.19
C SER A 29 -11.80 26.33 -6.23
N LEU A 30 -11.17 27.35 -5.66
CA LEU A 30 -9.70 27.43 -5.56
C LEU A 30 -9.12 26.37 -4.62
N CYS A 31 -9.81 26.08 -3.52
CA CYS A 31 -9.43 25.00 -2.61
C CYS A 31 -9.48 23.65 -3.31
N LEU A 32 -10.56 23.35 -4.05
CA LEU A 32 -10.68 22.12 -4.84
C LEU A 32 -9.59 22.01 -5.89
N LEU A 33 -9.32 23.11 -6.61
CA LEU A 33 -8.23 23.14 -7.60
C LEU A 33 -6.87 22.88 -6.94
N GLY A 34 -6.61 23.47 -5.77
CA GLY A 34 -5.39 23.23 -5.00
C GLY A 34 -5.25 21.77 -4.57
N VAL A 35 -6.32 21.14 -4.08
CA VAL A 35 -6.32 19.71 -3.74
C VAL A 35 -6.04 18.85 -4.96
N LEU A 36 -6.71 19.10 -6.09
CA LEU A 36 -6.46 18.37 -7.33
C LEU A 36 -5.03 18.53 -7.83
N ALA A 37 -4.48 19.76 -7.75
CA ALA A 37 -3.09 20.01 -8.12
C ALA A 37 -2.11 19.28 -7.19
N ALA A 38 -2.37 19.25 -5.89
CA ALA A 38 -1.56 18.49 -4.93
C ALA A 38 -1.59 16.98 -5.21
N VAL A 39 -2.77 16.43 -5.46
CA VAL A 39 -2.93 15.02 -5.84
C VAL A 39 -2.16 14.72 -7.14
N TYR A 40 -2.33 15.56 -8.15
CA TYR A 40 -1.59 15.43 -9.42
C TYR A 40 -0.07 15.44 -9.17
N PHE A 41 0.42 16.39 -8.36
CA PHE A 41 1.85 16.49 -8.06
C PHE A 41 2.38 15.23 -7.37
N VAL A 42 1.65 14.71 -6.38
CA VAL A 42 2.04 13.48 -5.66
C VAL A 42 2.12 12.27 -6.60
N PHE A 43 1.16 12.12 -7.53
CA PHE A 43 1.15 10.96 -8.43
C PHE A 43 2.16 11.04 -9.57
N TYR A 44 2.47 12.25 -10.06
CA TYR A 44 3.27 12.40 -11.27
C TYR A 44 4.66 12.99 -11.05
N HIS A 45 4.91 13.64 -9.89
CA HIS A 45 6.16 14.33 -9.62
C HIS A 45 6.84 13.84 -8.33
N ALA A 46 6.20 12.93 -7.55
CA ALA A 46 6.88 12.31 -6.43
C ALA A 46 8.02 11.44 -6.96
N GLU A 47 9.25 11.79 -6.61
CA GLU A 47 10.42 11.03 -7.02
C GLU A 47 10.44 9.69 -6.28
N PRO A 48 10.44 8.55 -7.02
CA PRO A 48 10.69 7.26 -6.40
C PRO A 48 12.12 7.23 -5.87
N SER A 49 12.36 6.51 -4.78
CA SER A 49 13.74 6.24 -4.35
C SER A 49 14.49 5.50 -5.46
N ALA A 50 15.82 5.65 -5.54
CA ALA A 50 16.64 5.02 -6.57
C ALA A 50 16.37 3.51 -6.71
N ASP A 51 16.15 2.81 -5.60
CA ASP A 51 15.85 1.38 -5.58
C ASP A 51 14.44 1.07 -6.10
N GLN A 52 13.47 1.96 -5.88
CA GLN A 52 12.10 1.81 -6.39
C GLN A 52 11.98 2.15 -7.87
N ALA A 53 12.79 3.07 -8.39
CA ALA A 53 12.78 3.49 -9.79
C ALA A 53 13.10 2.34 -10.76
N LEU A 54 13.87 1.35 -10.31
CA LEU A 54 14.25 0.17 -11.09
C LEU A 54 13.31 -1.02 -10.92
N ARG A 55 12.28 -0.90 -10.08
CA ARG A 55 11.33 -1.97 -9.80
C ARG A 55 10.07 -1.84 -10.65
N LEU A 56 9.75 -2.89 -11.37
CA LEU A 56 8.53 -2.98 -12.18
C LEU A 56 7.56 -3.97 -11.55
N ILE A 57 6.28 -3.59 -11.49
CA ILE A 57 5.20 -4.46 -11.06
C ILE A 57 4.47 -4.96 -12.30
N VAL A 58 4.53 -6.27 -12.52
CA VAL A 58 3.79 -6.94 -13.60
C VAL A 58 2.54 -7.56 -12.99
N ARG A 59 1.38 -7.20 -13.52
CA ARG A 59 0.09 -7.69 -13.03
C ARG A 59 -0.82 -8.14 -14.16
N ASN A 60 -1.85 -8.90 -13.81
CA ASN A 60 -2.91 -9.22 -14.76
C ASN A 60 -3.58 -7.93 -15.27
N ARG A 61 -3.85 -7.88 -16.57
CA ARG A 61 -4.45 -6.71 -17.24
C ARG A 61 -5.83 -6.34 -16.67
N ILE A 62 -6.59 -7.32 -16.20
CA ILE A 62 -7.98 -7.13 -15.78
C ILE A 62 -8.04 -6.67 -14.33
N SER A 63 -7.37 -7.36 -13.41
CA SER A 63 -7.45 -7.10 -11.98
C SER A 63 -6.23 -7.65 -11.23
N LEU A 64 -5.92 -7.06 -10.08
CA LEU A 64 -4.94 -7.60 -9.12
C LEU A 64 -5.42 -8.90 -8.46
N ALA A 65 -6.75 -9.10 -8.39
CA ALA A 65 -7.34 -10.32 -7.85
C ALA A 65 -7.22 -11.52 -8.80
N ASN A 66 -7.01 -11.28 -10.10
CA ASN A 66 -6.82 -12.36 -11.07
C ASN A 66 -5.34 -12.80 -11.06
N PRO A 67 -5.05 -14.05 -10.64
CA PRO A 67 -3.69 -14.55 -10.66
C PRO A 67 -3.15 -14.66 -12.08
N MET A 68 -1.84 -14.57 -12.20
CA MET A 68 -1.12 -14.88 -13.44
C MET A 68 -0.52 -16.27 -13.36
N PRO A 69 -0.43 -16.99 -14.50
CA PRO A 69 0.27 -18.27 -14.51
C PRO A 69 1.72 -18.12 -14.04
N VAL A 70 2.14 -18.98 -13.10
CA VAL A 70 3.52 -18.96 -12.54
C VAL A 70 4.57 -19.13 -13.65
N ALA A 71 4.22 -19.81 -14.74
CA ALA A 71 5.09 -19.97 -15.91
C ALA A 71 5.59 -18.64 -16.51
N TYR A 72 4.85 -17.54 -16.33
CA TYR A 72 5.30 -16.21 -16.81
C TYR A 72 6.52 -15.68 -16.06
N MET A 73 6.76 -16.13 -14.83
CA MET A 73 7.99 -15.83 -14.11
C MET A 73 9.24 -16.21 -14.90
N ALA A 74 9.27 -17.41 -15.48
CA ALA A 74 10.40 -17.88 -16.27
C ALA A 74 10.60 -17.05 -17.56
N GLN A 75 9.52 -16.55 -18.15
CA GLN A 75 9.58 -15.69 -19.31
C GLN A 75 10.11 -14.29 -18.94
N ILE A 76 9.63 -13.72 -17.85
CA ILE A 76 10.06 -12.41 -17.34
C ILE A 76 11.57 -12.43 -17.03
N LYS A 77 12.07 -13.48 -16.38
CA LYS A 77 13.50 -13.62 -16.06
C LYS A 77 14.41 -13.71 -17.27
N ARG A 78 13.89 -14.09 -18.45
CA ARG A 78 14.66 -14.16 -19.71
C ARG A 78 14.77 -12.81 -20.42
N ILE A 79 14.01 -11.82 -20.02
CA ILE A 79 14.05 -10.48 -20.64
C ILE A 79 15.37 -9.81 -20.29
N ALA A 80 16.09 -9.33 -21.32
CA ALA A 80 17.34 -8.62 -21.11
C ALA A 80 17.12 -7.37 -20.24
N GLY A 81 17.94 -7.21 -19.20
CA GLY A 81 17.83 -6.13 -18.23
C GLY A 81 17.06 -6.50 -16.96
N VAL A 82 16.34 -7.61 -16.92
CA VAL A 82 15.73 -8.13 -15.68
C VAL A 82 16.80 -8.81 -14.84
N ARG A 83 17.05 -8.28 -13.65
CA ARG A 83 18.03 -8.83 -12.71
C ARG A 83 17.45 -9.95 -11.86
N GLU A 84 16.26 -9.75 -11.34
CA GLU A 84 15.53 -10.72 -10.51
C GLU A 84 14.03 -10.48 -10.65
N ALA A 85 13.23 -11.52 -10.39
CA ALA A 85 11.78 -11.44 -10.35
C ALA A 85 11.26 -12.33 -9.22
N MET A 86 10.20 -11.88 -8.52
CA MET A 86 9.56 -12.63 -7.46
C MET A 86 8.03 -12.57 -7.58
N ILE A 87 7.37 -13.54 -6.99
CA ILE A 87 5.92 -13.52 -6.82
C ILE A 87 5.58 -12.59 -5.65
N PHE A 88 4.62 -11.71 -5.89
CA PHE A 88 4.04 -10.81 -4.90
C PHE A 88 2.52 -10.84 -5.06
N GLN A 89 1.89 -11.85 -4.41
CA GLN A 89 0.47 -12.13 -4.57
C GLN A 89 -0.34 -11.46 -3.48
N TRP A 90 -1.22 -10.55 -3.88
CA TRP A 90 -2.19 -9.99 -2.96
C TRP A 90 -3.20 -11.06 -2.50
N PHE A 91 -3.46 -11.12 -1.20
CA PHE A 91 -4.40 -12.04 -0.59
C PHE A 91 -5.55 -11.26 0.06
N GLY A 92 -6.69 -11.25 -0.62
CA GLY A 92 -7.94 -10.72 -0.08
C GLY A 92 -8.51 -11.68 0.96
N GLY A 93 -8.63 -11.20 2.19
CA GLY A 93 -9.18 -12.01 3.28
C GLY A 93 -9.61 -11.14 4.46
N THR A 94 -10.27 -11.75 5.42
CA THR A 94 -10.80 -11.10 6.62
C THR A 94 -10.04 -11.58 7.85
N TYR A 95 -9.59 -10.62 8.66
CA TYR A 95 -9.06 -10.85 10.00
C TYR A 95 -10.11 -10.44 11.03
N LYS A 96 -10.55 -11.38 11.89
CA LYS A 96 -11.62 -11.16 12.88
C LYS A 96 -12.92 -10.66 12.23
N ASP A 97 -13.25 -9.40 12.40
CA ASP A 97 -14.45 -8.76 11.87
C ASP A 97 -14.07 -7.67 10.87
N ASN A 98 -14.58 -7.79 9.63
CA ASN A 98 -14.33 -6.81 8.57
C ASN A 98 -15.18 -5.53 8.68
N ARG A 99 -16.13 -5.48 9.62
CA ARG A 99 -16.90 -4.27 9.92
C ARG A 99 -16.06 -3.22 10.63
N ASP A 100 -15.04 -3.67 11.34
CA ASP A 100 -14.09 -2.78 12.00
C ASP A 100 -12.91 -2.51 11.07
N THR A 101 -12.85 -1.27 10.56
CA THR A 101 -11.76 -0.81 9.68
C THR A 101 -10.38 -0.90 10.35
N ALA A 102 -10.32 -0.93 11.69
CA ALA A 102 -9.06 -1.12 12.41
C ALA A 102 -8.44 -2.51 12.15
N ASN A 103 -9.25 -3.51 11.79
CA ASN A 103 -8.80 -4.86 11.45
C ASN A 103 -8.30 -5.00 10.01
N PHE A 104 -8.44 -3.93 9.21
CA PHE A 104 -7.98 -3.97 7.83
C PHE A 104 -6.47 -3.72 7.75
N PHE A 105 -5.77 -4.57 7.02
CA PHE A 105 -4.38 -4.41 6.60
C PHE A 105 -4.15 -5.22 5.33
N GLU A 106 -3.19 -4.82 4.52
CA GLU A 106 -2.86 -5.52 3.29
C GLU A 106 -2.04 -6.77 3.58
N ARG A 107 -2.24 -7.81 2.78
CA ARG A 107 -1.64 -9.14 2.95
C ARG A 107 -1.11 -9.61 1.62
N PHE A 108 0.17 -10.03 1.63
CA PHE A 108 0.83 -10.48 0.42
C PHE A 108 1.58 -11.79 0.66
N GLY A 109 1.33 -12.76 -0.22
CA GLY A 109 2.15 -13.95 -0.35
C GLY A 109 3.39 -13.63 -1.17
N VAL A 110 4.57 -13.87 -0.62
CA VAL A 110 5.85 -13.51 -1.22
C VAL A 110 6.82 -14.68 -1.25
N GLU A 111 7.77 -14.66 -2.18
CA GLU A 111 8.95 -15.54 -2.12
C GLU A 111 9.94 -14.96 -1.10
N ALA A 112 9.95 -15.55 0.10
CA ALA A 112 10.67 -15.00 1.25
C ALA A 112 12.20 -14.88 1.04
N ASP A 113 12.79 -15.80 0.28
CA ASP A 113 14.22 -15.82 -0.08
C ASP A 113 14.63 -14.61 -0.92
N LYS A 114 13.76 -14.11 -1.79
CA LYS A 114 14.00 -12.99 -2.69
C LYS A 114 13.60 -11.63 -2.09
N LEU A 115 12.80 -11.64 -1.03
CA LEU A 115 12.23 -10.43 -0.44
C LEU A 115 13.30 -9.38 -0.14
N ALA A 116 14.38 -9.74 0.52
CA ALA A 116 15.43 -8.79 0.88
C ALA A 116 16.25 -8.29 -0.31
N THR A 117 16.27 -9.03 -1.42
CA THR A 117 16.99 -8.62 -2.64
C THR A 117 16.18 -7.61 -3.45
N ILE A 118 14.86 -7.83 -3.53
CA ILE A 118 13.97 -7.00 -4.36
C ILE A 118 13.38 -5.83 -3.54
N TYR A 119 13.16 -6.05 -2.24
CA TYR A 119 12.60 -5.05 -1.31
C TYR A 119 13.54 -4.83 -0.11
N PRO A 120 14.75 -4.27 -0.33
CA PRO A 120 15.72 -4.02 0.74
C PRO A 120 15.20 -3.05 1.82
N GLU A 121 14.17 -2.25 1.49
CA GLU A 121 13.52 -1.36 2.42
C GLU A 121 12.73 -2.07 3.54
N TYR A 122 12.36 -3.34 3.36
CA TYR A 122 11.73 -4.13 4.42
C TYR A 122 12.79 -4.68 5.37
N GLN A 123 13.14 -3.88 6.36
CA GLN A 123 14.19 -4.22 7.33
C GLN A 123 13.62 -5.17 8.40
N ILE A 124 13.87 -6.47 8.21
CA ILE A 124 13.53 -7.51 9.18
C ILE A 124 14.78 -7.80 10.02
N PRO A 125 14.71 -7.77 11.38
CA PRO A 125 15.84 -8.14 12.23
C PRO A 125 16.40 -9.53 11.88
N ALA A 126 17.72 -9.68 11.85
CA ALA A 126 18.40 -10.87 11.31
C ALA A 126 17.92 -12.20 11.91
N GLY A 127 17.74 -12.27 13.23
CA GLY A 127 17.22 -13.47 13.89
C GLY A 127 15.77 -13.80 13.50
N GLN A 128 14.92 -12.80 13.36
CA GLN A 128 13.53 -12.96 12.94
C GLN A 128 13.44 -13.38 11.47
N ARG A 129 14.31 -12.80 10.62
CA ARG A 129 14.39 -13.15 9.20
C ARG A 129 14.75 -14.61 8.99
N GLN A 130 15.70 -15.14 9.76
CA GLN A 130 16.11 -16.54 9.63
C GLN A 130 14.95 -17.50 9.96
N VAL A 131 14.19 -17.23 11.01
CA VAL A 131 13.00 -18.02 11.38
C VAL A 131 11.93 -17.89 10.31
N PHE A 132 11.69 -16.67 9.79
CA PHE A 132 10.74 -16.45 8.71
C PHE A 132 11.08 -17.27 7.47
N LEU A 133 12.35 -17.37 7.07
CA LEU A 133 12.78 -18.16 5.92
C LEU A 133 12.60 -19.68 6.10
N GLN A 134 12.63 -20.17 7.32
CA GLN A 134 12.59 -21.61 7.62
C GLN A 134 11.18 -22.17 7.83
N GLU A 135 10.24 -21.32 8.29
CA GLU A 135 8.90 -21.76 8.68
C GLU A 135 7.85 -21.27 7.66
N ARG A 136 7.21 -22.20 6.95
CA ARG A 136 6.23 -21.88 5.89
C ARG A 136 5.00 -21.13 6.38
N SER A 137 4.53 -21.43 7.58
CA SER A 137 3.40 -20.73 8.20
C SER A 137 3.80 -19.40 8.84
N ALA A 138 5.08 -19.01 8.74
CA ALA A 138 5.56 -17.75 9.26
C ALA A 138 5.04 -16.56 8.46
N CYS A 139 4.79 -15.47 9.18
CA CYS A 139 4.56 -14.17 8.57
C CYS A 139 5.40 -13.09 9.25
N VAL A 140 5.63 -12.01 8.52
CA VAL A 140 6.20 -10.78 9.06
C VAL A 140 5.20 -9.65 8.90
N VAL A 141 5.11 -8.78 9.90
CA VAL A 141 4.11 -7.72 9.98
C VAL A 141 4.81 -6.38 10.07
N GLY A 142 4.29 -5.40 9.37
CA GLY A 142 4.78 -4.03 9.46
C GLY A 142 4.58 -3.43 10.86
N ARG A 143 5.54 -2.64 11.31
CA ARG A 143 5.57 -2.05 12.66
C ARG A 143 4.29 -1.31 13.03
N LYS A 144 3.70 -0.54 12.09
CA LYS A 144 2.45 0.20 12.35
C LYS A 144 1.27 -0.73 12.59
N THR A 145 1.12 -1.77 11.76
CA THR A 145 0.06 -2.76 11.92
C THR A 145 0.25 -3.57 13.20
N ALA A 146 1.49 -3.98 13.51
CA ALA A 146 1.81 -4.66 14.76
C ALA A 146 1.45 -3.81 15.99
N ALA A 147 1.79 -2.52 15.98
CA ALA A 147 1.44 -1.60 17.06
C ALA A 147 -0.08 -1.37 17.17
N ARG A 148 -0.77 -1.18 16.05
CA ARG A 148 -2.22 -0.93 16.00
C ARG A 148 -3.04 -2.12 16.50
N LEU A 149 -2.67 -3.33 16.10
CA LEU A 149 -3.41 -4.56 16.43
C LEU A 149 -2.84 -5.31 17.64
N GLY A 150 -1.72 -4.82 18.20
CA GLY A 150 -1.06 -5.42 19.36
C GLY A 150 -0.32 -6.71 19.06
N PHE A 151 0.06 -6.97 17.81
CA PHE A 151 0.77 -8.19 17.42
C PHE A 151 2.19 -8.24 17.98
N LYS A 152 2.55 -9.41 18.47
CA LYS A 152 3.89 -9.73 18.98
C LYS A 152 4.47 -10.93 18.24
N VAL A 153 5.77 -11.03 18.24
CA VAL A 153 6.44 -12.23 17.71
C VAL A 153 6.01 -13.45 18.52
N GLY A 154 5.53 -14.48 17.83
CA GLY A 154 4.95 -15.70 18.40
C GLY A 154 3.44 -15.78 18.34
N ASP A 155 2.74 -14.66 18.08
CA ASP A 155 1.28 -14.67 18.00
C ASP A 155 0.82 -15.44 16.75
N LYS A 156 -0.33 -16.12 16.91
CA LYS A 156 -1.03 -16.79 15.81
C LYS A 156 -2.11 -15.89 15.24
N ILE A 157 -2.14 -15.77 13.92
CA ILE A 157 -3.10 -14.96 13.18
C ILE A 157 -3.83 -15.88 12.20
N GLN A 158 -5.15 -15.93 12.31
CA GLN A 158 -5.99 -16.61 11.34
C GLN A 158 -6.61 -15.60 10.39
N ILE A 159 -6.50 -15.85 9.10
CA ILE A 159 -7.05 -15.01 8.04
C ILE A 159 -7.92 -15.88 7.15
N VAL A 160 -9.19 -15.54 7.07
CA VAL A 160 -10.16 -16.23 6.20
C VAL A 160 -10.14 -15.55 4.84
N GLY A 161 -9.85 -16.31 3.79
CA GLY A 161 -9.78 -15.77 2.43
C GLY A 161 -11.16 -15.47 1.86
N ASP A 162 -11.30 -14.30 1.24
CA ASP A 162 -12.53 -13.87 0.57
C ASP A 162 -12.53 -14.23 -0.91
N ILE A 163 -11.35 -14.16 -1.55
CA ILE A 163 -11.17 -14.47 -2.97
C ILE A 163 -10.65 -15.89 -3.16
N PHE A 164 -9.70 -16.28 -2.36
CA PHE A 164 -9.21 -17.64 -2.28
C PHE A 164 -9.93 -18.35 -1.15
N PRO A 165 -10.68 -19.45 -1.39
CA PRO A 165 -11.49 -20.14 -0.37
C PRO A 165 -10.63 -20.95 0.59
N VAL A 166 -9.68 -20.30 1.21
CA VAL A 166 -8.64 -20.87 2.06
C VAL A 166 -8.56 -20.07 3.35
N THR A 167 -8.35 -20.73 4.48
CA THR A 167 -8.04 -20.10 5.75
C THR A 167 -6.55 -20.28 6.03
N LEU A 168 -5.85 -19.18 6.22
CA LEU A 168 -4.43 -19.15 6.54
C LEU A 168 -4.22 -19.03 8.05
N ASP A 169 -3.56 -20.01 8.65
CA ASP A 169 -3.11 -20.00 10.04
C ASP A 169 -1.63 -19.60 10.08
N LEU A 170 -1.37 -18.32 10.32
CA LEU A 170 -0.04 -17.72 10.27
C LEU A 170 0.52 -17.50 11.68
N THR A 171 1.83 -17.62 11.82
CA THR A 171 2.55 -17.27 13.05
C THR A 171 3.44 -16.07 12.81
N VAL A 172 3.31 -15.02 13.60
CA VAL A 172 4.16 -13.83 13.51
C VAL A 172 5.58 -14.21 13.93
N ARG A 173 6.51 -14.20 13.00
CA ARG A 173 7.93 -14.50 13.26
C ARG A 173 8.82 -13.28 13.14
N GLY A 174 8.28 -12.18 12.63
CA GLY A 174 9.03 -10.94 12.55
C GLY A 174 8.14 -9.71 12.48
N ILE A 175 8.71 -8.60 12.92
CA ILE A 175 8.15 -7.27 12.74
C ILE A 175 9.18 -6.49 11.94
N TYR A 176 8.82 -6.12 10.70
CA TYR A 176 9.69 -5.34 9.85
C TYR A 176 9.48 -3.83 10.03
N ASP A 177 10.51 -3.07 9.75
CA ASP A 177 10.46 -1.63 9.67
C ASP A 177 10.75 -1.19 8.23
N SER A 178 10.03 -0.17 7.76
CA SER A 178 10.25 0.43 6.45
C SER A 178 9.86 1.90 6.52
N GLU A 179 10.60 2.77 5.87
CA GLU A 179 10.30 4.21 5.87
C GLU A 179 8.97 4.54 5.19
N LYS A 180 8.58 3.75 4.19
CA LYS A 180 7.42 4.06 3.34
C LYS A 180 6.22 3.17 3.59
N ASP A 181 6.44 1.90 3.95
CA ASP A 181 5.38 0.89 4.02
C ASP A 181 5.55 -0.03 5.23
N ASN A 182 4.87 0.32 6.32
CA ASN A 182 4.87 -0.39 7.59
C ASN A 182 3.50 -1.00 7.93
N GLU A 183 2.62 -1.17 6.95
CA GLU A 183 1.22 -1.54 7.21
C GLU A 183 0.84 -2.92 6.72
N ASN A 184 1.71 -3.58 5.94
CA ASN A 184 1.43 -4.87 5.33
C ASN A 184 1.77 -6.06 6.23
N LEU A 185 1.15 -7.19 5.92
CA LEU A 185 1.56 -8.52 6.39
C LEU A 185 2.08 -9.31 5.19
N LEU A 186 3.30 -9.85 5.32
CA LEU A 186 3.95 -10.67 4.31
C LEU A 186 4.06 -12.11 4.83
N PHE A 187 3.68 -13.08 3.99
CA PHE A 187 3.75 -14.50 4.31
C PHE A 187 4.26 -15.28 3.10
N HIS A 188 4.57 -16.56 3.27
CA HIS A 188 5.11 -17.38 2.19
C HIS A 188 4.07 -17.66 1.11
N PHE A 189 4.40 -17.36 -0.14
CA PHE A 189 3.55 -17.69 -1.30
C PHE A 189 3.31 -19.20 -1.41
N ASP A 190 4.32 -20.02 -1.15
CA ASP A 190 4.21 -21.47 -1.22
C ASP A 190 3.15 -22.02 -0.24
N TYR A 191 2.97 -21.38 0.91
CA TYR A 191 1.93 -21.76 1.86
C TYR A 191 0.53 -21.55 1.29
N LEU A 192 0.33 -20.45 0.55
CA LEU A 192 -0.94 -20.18 -0.15
C LEU A 192 -1.16 -21.13 -1.33
N ASN A 193 -0.10 -21.48 -2.04
CA ASN A 193 -0.20 -22.31 -3.25
C ASN A 193 -0.47 -23.79 -2.97
N GLU A 194 -0.17 -24.25 -1.75
CA GLU A 194 -0.39 -25.63 -1.30
C GLU A 194 -1.71 -25.79 -0.50
N ALA A 195 -2.32 -24.71 -0.07
CA ALA A 195 -3.57 -24.72 0.73
C ALA A 195 -4.80 -24.72 -0.17
#